data_10d05013ec2c1466d943663aef2423d5
#
_entry.id   10d05013ec2c1466d943663aef2423d5
#
_cell.length_a   1.000
_cell.length_b   1.000
_cell.length_c   1.000
_cell.angle_alpha   90.00
_cell.angle_beta   90.00
_cell.angle_gamma   90.00
#
_symmetry.space_group_name_H-M   'P 1'
#
loop_
_entity.id
_entity.type
_entity.pdbx_description
1 polymer ?
#
loop_
_entity_poly.entity_id
_entity_poly.type
_entity_poly.pdbx_seq_one_letter_code
_entity_poly.pdbx_strand_id
1 'polypeptide(L)'
;NLAADLPNAAEHRPPVVPQLGTPSQRSAQDELTHENIRVALREFALEVRKHDRQRLIVSGNSFPRPSAWHQMQERSWQKDTPAQFAEILAADNPSPINSICVRAYDATNDLSRLAQAMSVAKAVEKPLFVGEFGAPGDNGPEAKALFAAILNAIQTNQIPLSALWVFDFDGQKKDWNVTPTNLRSWQLDAIQQANQEMQSGR
;
A
#
# COMPACT_ATOMS: atom_id res chain seq x y z
N ASN A 1 1.84 -6.46 -2.77
CA ASN A 1 0.88 -7.34 -3.38
C ASN A 1 1.42 -8.77 -3.42
N LEU A 2 0.89 -9.64 -2.56
CA LEU A 2 1.39 -11.02 -2.40
C LEU A 2 1.20 -11.87 -3.66
N ALA A 3 0.11 -11.68 -4.38
CA ALA A 3 -0.18 -12.46 -5.59
C ALA A 3 0.85 -12.24 -6.70
N ALA A 4 1.42 -11.04 -6.79
CA ALA A 4 2.46 -10.73 -7.76
C ALA A 4 3.83 -11.35 -7.41
N ASP A 5 4.04 -11.72 -6.16
CA ASP A 5 5.32 -12.21 -5.66
C ASP A 5 5.48 -13.73 -5.76
N LEU A 6 4.37 -14.43 -5.90
CA LEU A 6 4.36 -15.88 -5.85
C LEU A 6 4.05 -16.44 -7.24
N PRO A 7 4.97 -17.15 -7.89
CA PRO A 7 4.63 -17.95 -9.04
C PRO A 7 3.55 -18.96 -8.64
N ASN A 8 2.63 -19.28 -9.55
CA ASN A 8 1.60 -20.30 -9.34
C ASN A 8 2.26 -21.70 -9.27
N ALA A 9 2.73 -22.05 -8.08
CA ALA A 9 3.41 -23.28 -7.80
C ALA A 9 2.84 -23.95 -6.53
N ALA A 10 2.83 -25.26 -6.51
CA ALA A 10 2.23 -26.01 -5.40
C ALA A 10 2.88 -25.70 -4.05
N GLU A 11 4.17 -25.46 -4.05
CA GLU A 11 4.96 -25.11 -2.86
C GLU A 11 4.62 -23.76 -2.25
N HIS A 12 3.96 -22.87 -3.01
CA HIS A 12 3.54 -21.54 -2.55
C HIS A 12 2.08 -21.51 -2.06
N ARG A 13 1.40 -22.64 -2.04
CA ARG A 13 0.03 -22.70 -1.51
C ARG A 13 0.02 -22.41 -0.01
N PRO A 14 -1.05 -21.77 0.50
CA PRO A 14 -1.16 -21.51 1.93
C PRO A 14 -1.04 -22.80 2.76
N PRO A 15 -0.44 -22.77 3.95
CA PRO A 15 -0.32 -23.95 4.79
C PRO A 15 -1.69 -24.46 5.24
N VAL A 16 -1.77 -25.74 5.53
CA VAL A 16 -2.95 -26.33 6.19
C VAL A 16 -2.90 -25.95 7.67
N VAL A 17 -3.93 -25.26 8.16
CA VAL A 17 -4.06 -24.82 9.56
C VAL A 17 -5.46 -25.24 10.06
N PRO A 18 -5.61 -26.48 10.54
CA PRO A 18 -6.92 -27.02 10.92
C PRO A 18 -7.66 -26.17 11.95
N GLN A 19 -6.94 -25.49 12.85
CA GLN A 19 -7.49 -24.61 13.88
C GLN A 19 -8.22 -23.39 13.29
N LEU A 20 -7.91 -23.02 12.05
CA LEU A 20 -8.55 -21.93 11.31
C LEU A 20 -9.60 -22.46 10.31
N GLY A 21 -9.94 -23.76 10.39
CA GLY A 21 -10.92 -24.36 9.50
C GLY A 21 -10.47 -24.50 8.04
N THR A 22 -9.15 -24.49 7.79
CA THR A 22 -8.64 -24.68 6.43
C THR A 22 -8.86 -26.13 5.96
N PRO A 23 -8.99 -26.38 4.63
CA PRO A 23 -9.08 -27.73 4.09
C PRO A 23 -7.92 -28.63 4.56
N SER A 24 -8.17 -29.92 4.74
CA SER A 24 -7.17 -30.90 5.14
C SER A 24 -6.10 -31.11 4.07
N GLN A 25 -6.40 -30.79 2.83
CA GLN A 25 -5.47 -30.84 1.69
C GLN A 25 -5.56 -29.55 0.88
N ARG A 26 -4.43 -29.12 0.36
CA ARG A 26 -4.35 -27.97 -0.54
C ARG A 26 -4.36 -28.40 -2.00
N SER A 27 -4.98 -27.63 -2.84
CA SER A 27 -5.13 -27.86 -4.28
C SER A 27 -4.78 -26.63 -5.10
N ALA A 28 -4.86 -26.71 -6.41
CA ALA A 28 -4.73 -25.55 -7.29
C ALA A 28 -5.76 -24.45 -7.02
N GLN A 29 -6.89 -24.77 -6.40
CA GLN A 29 -7.91 -23.79 -6.01
C GLN A 29 -7.49 -22.89 -4.85
N ASP A 30 -6.49 -23.31 -4.08
CA ASP A 30 -5.93 -22.55 -2.94
C ASP A 30 -4.77 -21.62 -3.37
N GLU A 31 -4.44 -21.57 -4.65
CA GLU A 31 -3.36 -20.71 -5.14
C GLU A 31 -3.76 -19.23 -5.09
N LEU A 32 -2.85 -18.42 -4.55
CA LEU A 32 -3.02 -16.96 -4.48
C LEU A 32 -2.62 -16.33 -5.82
N THR A 33 -3.59 -16.13 -6.68
CA THR A 33 -3.40 -15.43 -7.94
C THR A 33 -3.85 -13.97 -7.82
N HIS A 34 -3.41 -13.11 -8.73
CA HIS A 34 -3.93 -11.74 -8.85
C HIS A 34 -5.46 -11.71 -8.93
N GLU A 35 -6.04 -12.57 -9.76
CA GLU A 35 -7.48 -12.60 -9.95
C GLU A 35 -8.20 -13.04 -8.66
N ASN A 36 -7.71 -14.07 -7.97
CA ASN A 36 -8.32 -14.50 -6.72
C ASN A 36 -8.32 -13.39 -5.65
N ILE A 37 -7.25 -12.62 -5.57
CA ILE A 37 -7.16 -11.48 -4.64
C ILE A 37 -8.09 -10.35 -5.08
N ARG A 38 -8.19 -10.03 -6.36
CA ARG A 38 -9.11 -9.02 -6.90
C ARG A 38 -10.57 -9.40 -6.64
N VAL A 39 -10.91 -10.67 -6.83
CA VAL A 39 -12.24 -11.20 -6.48
C VAL A 39 -12.50 -11.01 -4.99
N ALA A 40 -11.60 -11.44 -4.12
CA ALA A 40 -11.75 -11.29 -2.68
C ALA A 40 -11.92 -9.82 -2.26
N LEU A 41 -11.13 -8.91 -2.80
CA LEU A 41 -11.23 -7.47 -2.53
C LEU A 41 -12.57 -6.89 -3.02
N ARG A 42 -13.03 -7.30 -4.19
CA ARG A 42 -14.32 -6.88 -4.76
C ARG A 42 -15.49 -7.36 -3.89
N GLU A 43 -15.53 -8.64 -3.55
CA GLU A 43 -16.58 -9.22 -2.72
C GLU A 43 -16.61 -8.61 -1.31
N PHE A 44 -15.42 -8.41 -0.71
CA PHE A 44 -15.32 -7.67 0.55
C PHE A 44 -15.93 -6.27 0.44
N ALA A 45 -15.57 -5.52 -0.60
CA ALA A 45 -16.07 -4.16 -0.77
C ALA A 45 -17.58 -4.12 -1.06
N LEU A 46 -18.11 -5.09 -1.81
CA LEU A 46 -19.56 -5.25 -2.02
C LEU A 46 -20.28 -5.50 -0.70
N GLU A 47 -19.73 -6.37 0.15
CA GLU A 47 -20.32 -6.64 1.47
C GLU A 47 -20.31 -5.37 2.35
N VAL A 48 -19.18 -4.66 2.42
CA VAL A 48 -19.09 -3.41 3.17
C VAL A 48 -20.13 -2.38 2.69
N ARG A 49 -20.36 -2.26 1.38
CA ARG A 49 -21.34 -1.31 0.82
C ARG A 49 -22.79 -1.58 1.21
N LYS A 50 -23.13 -2.78 1.61
CA LYS A 50 -24.46 -3.07 2.18
C LYS A 50 -24.69 -2.38 3.52
N HIS A 51 -23.62 -2.15 4.28
CA HIS A 51 -23.64 -1.57 5.62
C HIS A 51 -23.21 -0.11 5.65
N ASP A 52 -22.27 0.27 4.79
CA ASP A 52 -21.74 1.63 4.71
C ASP A 52 -21.63 2.08 3.24
N ARG A 53 -22.50 3.03 2.87
CA ARG A 53 -22.59 3.54 1.50
C ARG A 53 -21.65 4.71 1.21
N GLN A 54 -21.02 5.31 2.22
CA GLN A 54 -20.34 6.59 2.09
C GLN A 54 -18.84 6.55 2.33
N ARG A 55 -18.38 5.76 3.32
CA ARG A 55 -16.96 5.77 3.70
C ARG A 55 -16.06 5.26 2.57
N LEU A 56 -14.82 5.75 2.61
CA LEU A 56 -13.77 5.26 1.74
C LEU A 56 -13.50 3.79 2.03
N ILE A 57 -13.45 2.96 0.99
CA ILE A 57 -12.99 1.57 1.08
C ILE A 57 -11.63 1.50 0.41
N VAL A 58 -10.64 1.02 1.15
CA VAL A 58 -9.26 0.87 0.68
C VAL A 58 -8.89 -0.62 0.60
N SER A 59 -8.06 -0.99 -0.36
CA SER A 59 -7.57 -2.36 -0.50
C SER A 59 -6.51 -2.74 0.54
N GLY A 60 -5.81 -1.75 1.11
CA GLY A 60 -4.64 -1.99 1.95
C GLY A 60 -3.40 -2.46 1.18
N ASN A 61 -3.44 -2.46 -0.15
CA ASN A 61 -2.32 -2.88 -0.99
C ASN A 61 -1.13 -1.92 -0.89
N SER A 62 0.07 -2.46 -1.05
CA SER A 62 1.28 -1.70 -1.34
C SER A 62 1.42 -1.46 -2.85
N PHE A 63 2.51 -0.80 -3.26
CA PHE A 63 2.86 -0.76 -4.68
C PHE A 63 2.95 -2.17 -5.28
N PRO A 64 2.51 -2.37 -6.52
CA PRO A 64 2.82 -3.58 -7.27
C PRO A 64 4.34 -3.81 -7.33
N ARG A 65 4.78 -5.04 -7.35
CA ARG A 65 6.20 -5.35 -7.57
C ARG A 65 6.66 -4.85 -8.94
N PRO A 66 7.97 -4.57 -9.12
CA PRO A 66 8.49 -4.07 -10.39
C PRO A 66 8.23 -4.97 -11.60
N SER A 67 7.87 -6.23 -11.39
CA SER A 67 7.57 -7.24 -12.42
C SER A 67 6.16 -7.82 -12.28
N ALA A 68 5.24 -7.13 -11.64
CA ALA A 68 3.92 -7.67 -11.30
C ALA A 68 3.09 -8.08 -12.52
N TRP A 69 3.13 -7.27 -13.57
CA TRP A 69 2.45 -7.56 -14.84
C TRP A 69 3.06 -8.77 -15.53
N HIS A 70 4.38 -8.81 -15.67
CA HIS A 70 5.08 -9.94 -16.28
C HIS A 70 4.93 -11.23 -15.45
N GLN A 71 4.89 -11.14 -14.11
CA GLN A 71 4.60 -12.30 -13.27
C GLN A 71 3.19 -12.84 -13.53
N MET A 72 2.21 -11.95 -13.62
CA MET A 72 0.82 -12.34 -13.85
C MET A 72 0.62 -12.94 -15.25
N GLN A 73 1.18 -12.31 -16.30
CA GLN A 73 0.93 -12.68 -17.69
C GLN A 73 1.87 -13.76 -18.22
N GLU A 74 3.14 -13.70 -17.85
CA GLU A 74 4.22 -14.45 -18.52
C GLU A 74 5.04 -15.31 -17.56
N ARG A 75 4.78 -15.23 -16.24
CA ARG A 75 5.61 -15.86 -15.20
C ARG A 75 7.08 -15.46 -15.31
N SER A 76 7.32 -14.21 -15.67
CA SER A 76 8.64 -13.63 -15.90
C SER A 76 8.99 -12.59 -14.86
N TRP A 77 10.28 -12.44 -14.54
CA TRP A 77 10.81 -11.41 -13.67
C TRP A 77 11.24 -10.15 -14.43
N GLN A 78 10.87 -10.04 -15.71
CA GLN A 78 11.11 -8.83 -16.48
C GLN A 78 10.43 -7.63 -15.80
N LYS A 79 11.11 -6.50 -15.79
CA LYS A 79 10.58 -5.27 -15.19
C LYS A 79 9.45 -4.70 -16.04
N ASP A 80 8.38 -4.32 -15.39
CA ASP A 80 7.22 -3.71 -16.01
C ASP A 80 7.52 -2.31 -16.54
N THR A 81 6.90 -1.98 -17.66
CA THR A 81 6.84 -0.61 -18.18
C THR A 81 5.90 0.26 -17.31
N PRO A 82 5.97 1.61 -17.41
CA PRO A 82 5.02 2.48 -16.73
C PRO A 82 3.55 2.20 -17.04
N ALA A 83 3.25 1.77 -18.28
CA ALA A 83 1.88 1.41 -18.68
C ALA A 83 1.42 0.11 -18.00
N GLN A 84 2.27 -0.90 -17.95
CA GLN A 84 1.99 -2.16 -17.25
C GLN A 84 1.85 -1.96 -15.74
N PHE A 85 2.69 -1.12 -15.14
CA PHE A 85 2.52 -0.70 -13.74
C PHE A 85 1.16 -0.04 -13.50
N ALA A 86 0.74 0.86 -14.39
CA ALA A 86 -0.55 1.54 -14.27
C ALA A 86 -1.73 0.56 -14.38
N GLU A 87 -1.66 -0.38 -15.31
CA GLU A 87 -2.66 -1.45 -15.47
C GLU A 87 -2.83 -2.27 -14.19
N ILE A 88 -1.72 -2.78 -13.63
CA ILE A 88 -1.75 -3.58 -12.40
C ILE A 88 -2.26 -2.75 -11.21
N LEU A 89 -1.75 -1.54 -11.02
CA LEU A 89 -2.15 -0.70 -9.89
C LEU A 89 -3.65 -0.39 -9.93
N ALA A 90 -4.20 -0.08 -11.09
CA ALA A 90 -5.63 0.15 -11.25
C ALA A 90 -6.44 -1.11 -10.96
N ALA A 91 -6.05 -2.25 -11.54
CA ALA A 91 -6.75 -3.51 -11.41
C ALA A 91 -6.71 -4.10 -9.99
N ASP A 92 -5.65 -3.83 -9.23
CA ASP A 92 -5.51 -4.27 -7.83
C ASP A 92 -6.38 -3.49 -6.84
N ASN A 93 -7.11 -2.48 -7.33
CA ASN A 93 -8.10 -1.72 -6.56
C ASN A 93 -9.47 -1.77 -7.26
N PRO A 94 -10.09 -2.96 -7.39
CA PRO A 94 -11.31 -3.17 -8.18
C PRO A 94 -12.52 -2.46 -7.55
N SER A 95 -13.45 -1.98 -8.38
CA SER A 95 -14.73 -1.47 -7.87
C SER A 95 -15.49 -2.56 -7.12
N PRO A 96 -16.19 -2.25 -5.99
CA PRO A 96 -16.50 -0.92 -5.47
C PRO A 96 -15.48 -0.34 -4.46
N ILE A 97 -14.23 -0.84 -4.40
CA ILE A 97 -13.14 -0.11 -3.76
C ILE A 97 -13.00 1.23 -4.47
N ASN A 98 -13.06 2.31 -3.71
CA ASN A 98 -13.12 3.66 -4.27
C ASN A 98 -11.90 4.52 -3.96
N SER A 99 -10.76 3.88 -3.79
CA SER A 99 -9.43 4.51 -3.68
C SER A 99 -8.37 3.68 -4.38
N ILE A 100 -7.27 4.30 -4.74
CA ILE A 100 -6.01 3.62 -5.02
C ILE A 100 -5.20 3.63 -3.74
N CYS A 101 -4.73 2.46 -3.28
CA CYS A 101 -3.93 2.34 -2.07
C CYS A 101 -2.49 1.91 -2.39
N VAL A 102 -1.52 2.57 -1.77
CA VAL A 102 -0.09 2.25 -1.86
C VAL A 102 0.58 2.45 -0.50
N ARG A 103 1.84 2.02 -0.36
CA ARG A 103 2.69 2.29 0.81
C ARG A 103 4.01 2.90 0.35
N ALA A 104 4.60 3.78 1.14
CA ALA A 104 5.82 4.51 0.78
C ALA A 104 6.84 4.44 1.93
N TYR A 105 7.89 3.64 1.73
CA TYR A 105 8.96 3.44 2.71
C TYR A 105 10.36 3.63 2.11
N ASP A 106 10.49 3.55 0.79
CA ASP A 106 11.77 3.60 0.10
C ASP A 106 11.92 4.91 -0.68
N ALA A 107 12.83 5.76 -0.21
CA ALA A 107 13.13 7.03 -0.87
C ALA A 107 13.65 6.87 -2.31
N THR A 108 14.30 5.75 -2.63
CA THR A 108 14.92 5.54 -3.94
C THR A 108 13.89 5.11 -4.99
N ASN A 109 12.98 4.23 -4.62
CA ASN A 109 12.03 3.61 -5.56
C ASN A 109 10.62 4.16 -5.43
N ASP A 110 10.14 4.40 -4.20
CA ASP A 110 8.73 4.73 -3.98
C ASP A 110 8.39 6.17 -4.34
N LEU A 111 9.33 7.12 -4.19
CA LEU A 111 9.02 8.54 -4.44
C LEU A 111 8.65 8.82 -5.91
N SER A 112 9.38 8.25 -6.86
CA SER A 112 9.03 8.36 -8.28
C SER A 112 7.73 7.64 -8.63
N ARG A 113 7.43 6.53 -7.94
CA ARG A 113 6.21 5.75 -8.12
C ARG A 113 4.97 6.43 -7.55
N LEU A 114 5.12 7.31 -6.55
CA LEU A 114 4.01 8.12 -6.03
C LEU A 114 3.44 9.05 -7.10
N ALA A 115 4.29 9.69 -7.91
CA ALA A 115 3.82 10.51 -9.03
C ALA A 115 3.06 9.69 -10.09
N GLN A 116 3.58 8.49 -10.41
CA GLN A 116 2.90 7.56 -11.32
C GLN A 116 1.56 7.09 -10.73
N ALA A 117 1.53 6.72 -9.44
CA ALA A 117 0.30 6.30 -8.76
C ALA A 117 -0.75 7.42 -8.73
N MET A 118 -0.32 8.67 -8.54
CA MET A 118 -1.23 9.82 -8.60
C MET A 118 -1.82 10.01 -10.00
N SER A 119 -1.02 9.77 -11.05
CA SER A 119 -1.52 9.80 -12.44
C SER A 119 -2.55 8.69 -12.68
N VAL A 120 -2.30 7.48 -12.18
CA VAL A 120 -3.26 6.37 -12.26
C VAL A 120 -4.55 6.70 -11.50
N ALA A 121 -4.43 7.20 -10.27
CA ALA A 121 -5.56 7.58 -9.43
C ALA A 121 -6.47 8.60 -10.13
N LYS A 122 -5.88 9.63 -10.75
CA LYS A 122 -6.61 10.62 -11.57
C LYS A 122 -7.28 9.97 -12.78
N ALA A 123 -6.59 9.09 -13.49
CA ALA A 123 -7.13 8.44 -14.70
C ALA A 123 -8.33 7.53 -14.40
N VAL A 124 -8.39 6.92 -13.21
CA VAL A 124 -9.51 6.05 -12.77
C VAL A 124 -10.50 6.77 -11.85
N GLU A 125 -10.35 8.09 -11.69
CA GLU A 125 -11.22 8.95 -10.87
C GLU A 125 -11.38 8.47 -9.40
N LYS A 126 -10.27 7.99 -8.82
CA LYS A 126 -10.20 7.55 -7.42
C LYS A 126 -9.16 8.35 -6.66
N PRO A 127 -9.39 8.75 -5.40
CA PRO A 127 -8.33 9.36 -4.59
C PRO A 127 -7.17 8.38 -4.36
N LEU A 128 -5.94 8.90 -4.33
CA LEU A 128 -4.78 8.14 -3.88
C LEU A 128 -4.70 8.20 -2.35
N PHE A 129 -4.53 7.05 -1.74
CA PHE A 129 -4.24 6.90 -0.32
C PHE A 129 -2.88 6.25 -0.13
N VAL A 130 -1.94 6.96 0.49
CA VAL A 130 -0.71 6.36 1.00
C VAL A 130 -1.04 5.74 2.36
N GLY A 131 -1.44 4.47 2.35
CA GLY A 131 -1.96 3.75 3.51
C GLY A 131 -0.93 3.54 4.61
N GLU A 132 0.35 3.57 4.26
CA GLU A 132 1.44 3.53 5.22
C GLU A 132 2.63 4.32 4.67
N PHE A 133 3.21 5.18 5.52
CA PHE A 133 4.51 5.80 5.30
C PHE A 133 5.22 6.02 6.64
N GLY A 134 6.54 6.02 6.65
CA GLY A 134 7.31 6.22 7.87
C GLY A 134 8.79 6.06 7.64
N ALA A 135 9.58 6.37 8.67
CA ALA A 135 11.01 6.11 8.71
C ALA A 135 11.35 5.35 9.99
N PRO A 136 12.09 4.22 9.88
CA PRO A 136 12.54 3.50 11.05
C PRO A 136 13.66 4.24 11.77
N GLY A 137 13.88 3.87 13.03
CA GLY A 137 14.93 4.45 13.86
C GLY A 137 14.49 5.72 14.57
N ASP A 138 15.30 6.16 15.55
CA ASP A 138 14.87 7.18 16.49
C ASP A 138 14.95 8.61 15.92
N ASN A 139 16.13 9.23 16.01
CA ASN A 139 16.29 10.66 15.75
C ASN A 139 17.53 10.94 14.89
N GLY A 140 18.01 9.93 14.18
CA GLY A 140 19.20 10.04 13.33
C GLY A 140 18.96 10.87 12.07
N PRO A 141 20.04 11.43 11.47
CA PRO A 141 19.93 12.25 10.27
C PRO A 141 19.35 11.48 9.08
N GLU A 142 19.64 10.20 8.95
CA GLU A 142 19.13 9.35 7.87
C GLU A 142 17.62 9.15 7.97
N ALA A 143 17.08 8.84 9.16
CA ALA A 143 15.65 8.70 9.39
C ALA A 143 14.92 10.02 9.09
N LYS A 144 15.47 11.15 9.51
CA LYS A 144 14.92 12.48 9.23
C LYS A 144 14.94 12.80 7.73
N ALA A 145 16.03 12.53 7.05
CA ALA A 145 16.14 12.76 5.61
C ALA A 145 15.14 11.92 4.81
N LEU A 146 15.00 10.62 5.14
CA LEU A 146 14.04 9.73 4.52
C LEU A 146 12.60 10.24 4.74
N PHE A 147 12.26 10.54 5.98
CA PHE A 147 10.91 11.00 6.34
C PHE A 147 10.56 12.32 5.64
N ALA A 148 11.48 13.28 5.63
CA ALA A 148 11.30 14.55 4.93
C ALA A 148 11.12 14.36 3.43
N ALA A 149 11.88 13.45 2.81
CA ALA A 149 11.73 13.13 1.38
C ALA A 149 10.35 12.54 1.06
N ILE A 150 9.83 11.64 1.92
CA ILE A 150 8.49 11.06 1.76
C ILE A 150 7.41 12.15 1.91
N LEU A 151 7.48 12.97 2.96
CA LEU A 151 6.52 14.07 3.16
C LEU A 151 6.53 15.05 1.98
N ASN A 152 7.72 15.45 1.51
CA ASN A 152 7.85 16.30 0.35
C ASN A 152 7.21 15.69 -0.91
N ALA A 153 7.39 14.39 -1.13
CA ALA A 153 6.74 13.71 -2.25
C ALA A 153 5.22 13.67 -2.12
N ILE A 154 4.67 13.46 -0.90
CA ILE A 154 3.24 13.54 -0.63
C ILE A 154 2.70 14.94 -0.94
N GLN A 155 3.36 15.98 -0.45
CA GLN A 155 2.98 17.37 -0.67
C GLN A 155 3.08 17.78 -2.15
N THR A 156 4.21 17.51 -2.80
CA THR A 156 4.46 17.87 -4.21
C THR A 156 3.45 17.21 -5.16
N ASN A 157 3.06 15.97 -4.88
CA ASN A 157 2.05 15.27 -5.67
C ASN A 157 0.62 15.57 -5.21
N GLN A 158 0.42 16.43 -4.21
CA GLN A 158 -0.90 16.78 -3.67
C GLN A 158 -1.73 15.55 -3.29
N ILE A 159 -1.11 14.57 -2.66
CA ILE A 159 -1.77 13.33 -2.27
C ILE A 159 -2.77 13.63 -1.15
N PRO A 160 -4.07 13.35 -1.34
CA PRO A 160 -5.10 13.83 -0.42
C PRO A 160 -5.14 13.11 0.92
N LEU A 161 -4.66 11.87 0.97
CA LEU A 161 -4.73 11.01 2.15
C LEU A 161 -3.44 10.24 2.36
N SER A 162 -2.92 10.28 3.60
CA SER A 162 -1.77 9.49 4.01
C SER A 162 -1.86 9.11 5.49
N ALA A 163 -1.28 7.98 5.87
CA ALA A 163 -1.27 7.48 7.24
C ALA A 163 0.13 7.10 7.70
N LEU A 164 0.52 7.61 8.88
CA LEU A 164 1.79 7.28 9.51
C LEU A 164 1.82 5.81 9.96
N TRP A 165 2.88 5.11 9.59
CA TRP A 165 3.23 3.82 10.16
C TRP A 165 4.37 3.99 11.18
N VAL A 166 4.16 3.85 12.51
CA VAL A 166 2.87 3.53 13.11
C VAL A 166 2.73 4.34 14.41
N PHE A 167 1.53 4.84 14.68
CA PHE A 167 1.23 5.59 15.89
C PHE A 167 0.73 4.66 17.00
N ASP A 168 1.34 4.78 18.18
CA ASP A 168 0.95 4.13 19.44
C ASP A 168 0.72 2.61 19.36
N PHE A 169 1.69 1.91 18.77
CA PHE A 169 1.64 0.45 18.62
C PHE A 169 2.85 -0.24 19.25
N ASP A 170 2.68 -0.77 20.44
CA ASP A 170 3.73 -1.41 21.24
C ASP A 170 4.39 -2.60 20.53
N GLY A 171 3.69 -3.30 19.64
CA GLY A 171 4.23 -4.42 18.86
C GLY A 171 5.40 -4.04 17.97
N GLN A 172 5.58 -2.75 17.65
CA GLN A 172 6.70 -2.23 16.85
C GLN A 172 7.51 -1.16 17.58
N LYS A 173 7.53 -1.23 18.91
CA LYS A 173 8.19 -0.26 19.79
C LYS A 173 9.66 -0.02 19.46
N LYS A 174 10.36 -1.03 19.00
CA LYS A 174 11.81 -0.96 18.74
C LYS A 174 12.15 0.05 17.63
N ASP A 175 11.47 -0.04 16.48
CA ASP A 175 11.93 0.66 15.28
C ASP A 175 10.90 1.63 14.68
N TRP A 176 9.58 1.40 14.85
CA TRP A 176 8.54 2.10 14.10
C TRP A 176 7.54 2.86 14.96
N ASN A 177 7.29 2.44 16.19
CA ASN A 177 6.27 3.06 17.01
C ASN A 177 6.57 4.55 17.29
N VAL A 178 5.64 5.42 16.95
CA VAL A 178 5.71 6.87 17.20
C VAL A 178 4.69 7.23 18.27
N THR A 179 5.14 7.92 19.31
CA THR A 179 4.27 8.48 20.35
C THR A 179 4.67 9.93 20.64
N PRO A 180 3.82 10.74 21.28
CA PRO A 180 4.16 12.12 21.62
C PRO A 180 5.38 12.26 22.54
N THR A 181 5.79 11.18 23.20
CA THR A 181 6.80 11.21 24.26
C THR A 181 8.07 10.39 23.95
N ASN A 182 8.11 9.66 22.86
CA ASN A 182 9.30 8.88 22.51
C ASN A 182 10.26 9.65 21.55
N LEU A 183 11.43 9.07 21.27
CA LEU A 183 12.46 9.68 20.43
C LEU A 183 12.03 9.91 18.96
N ARG A 184 10.88 9.36 18.55
CA ARG A 184 10.31 9.53 17.22
C ARG A 184 9.17 10.55 17.16
N SER A 185 8.84 11.23 18.26
CA SER A 185 7.81 12.29 18.31
C SER A 185 7.99 13.38 17.25
N TRP A 186 9.22 13.65 16.82
CA TRP A 186 9.54 14.59 15.75
C TRP A 186 8.81 14.28 14.42
N GLN A 187 8.41 13.03 14.18
CA GLN A 187 7.60 12.68 13.00
C GLN A 187 6.21 13.29 13.06
N LEU A 188 5.63 13.41 14.27
CA LEU A 188 4.33 14.05 14.44
C LEU A 188 4.41 15.56 14.16
N ASP A 189 5.47 16.21 14.64
CA ASP A 189 5.70 17.63 14.40
C ASP A 189 5.88 17.90 12.89
N ALA A 190 6.67 17.05 12.21
CA ALA A 190 6.87 17.15 10.77
C ALA A 190 5.57 16.96 9.97
N ILE A 191 4.71 16.01 10.36
CA ILE A 191 3.39 15.82 9.75
C ILE A 191 2.50 17.04 9.99
N GLN A 192 2.49 17.57 11.20
CA GLN A 192 1.69 18.75 11.54
C GLN A 192 2.10 19.95 10.68
N GLN A 193 3.40 20.19 10.53
CA GLN A 193 3.91 21.24 9.67
C GLN A 193 3.51 21.02 8.21
N ALA A 194 3.71 19.82 7.66
CA ALA A 194 3.32 19.48 6.29
C ALA A 194 1.82 19.71 6.04
N ASN A 195 0.95 19.35 6.99
CA ASN A 195 -0.48 19.58 6.90
C ASN A 195 -0.83 21.09 6.89
N GLN A 196 -0.15 21.91 7.69
CA GLN A 196 -0.35 23.37 7.70
C GLN A 196 0.06 24.01 6.36
N GLU A 197 1.20 23.57 5.81
CA GLU A 197 1.68 24.03 4.50
C GLU A 197 0.71 23.66 3.37
N MET A 198 0.19 22.44 3.36
CA MET A 198 -0.82 22.01 2.38
C MET A 198 -2.15 22.75 2.50
N GLN A 199 -2.54 23.18 3.69
CA GLN A 199 -3.75 23.96 3.92
C GLN A 199 -3.59 25.42 3.50
N SER A 200 -2.41 26.01 3.73
CA SER A 200 -2.12 27.40 3.40
C SER A 200 -1.85 27.64 1.91
N GLY A 201 -1.48 26.62 1.17
CA GLY A 201 -1.27 26.65 -0.27
C GLY A 201 -2.53 26.45 -1.11
N ARG A 202 -3.68 26.33 -0.46
CA ARG A 202 -5.01 26.30 -1.09
C ARG A 202 -5.65 27.67 -0.97
#